data_927ec5eb506bbe24cc88eec317cf3f3f
#
_entry.id   927ec5eb506bbe24cc88eec317cf3f3f
#
_cell.length_a   1.000
_cell.length_b   1.000
_cell.length_c   1.000
_cell.angle_alpha   90.00
_cell.angle_beta   90.00
_cell.angle_gamma   90.00
#
_symmetry.space_group_name_H-M   'P 1'
#
loop_
_entity.id
_entity.type
_entity.pdbx_description
1 polymer ?
#
loop_
_entity_poly.entity_id
_entity_poly.type
_entity_poly.pdbx_seq_one_letter_code
_entity_poly.pdbx_strand_id
1 'polypeptide(L)'
;MLKFLNSFSAPLIGSLSFWPFLCILLTIPFIISRLIMRRRVTWSYVFFSYGSILYFTGLIFFTLSPVPKDPIAFCQTYHIQPQLIPFNWVNYVVHPDKDTLYITLQLVMNIVFFVPLGIFMKAYFHKHWKFALLSGFLLSMLIEVTQLTGVFGLYPCSYRLFDVNDLITNTFGCLLGFML
;
A
#
# COMPACT_ATOMS: atom_id res chain seq x y z
N MET A 1 -21.20 -1.53 3.08
CA MET A 1 -20.84 -0.88 1.79
C MET A 1 -20.54 0.61 1.93
N LEU A 2 -21.42 1.44 2.52
CA LEU A 2 -21.15 2.88 2.72
C LEU A 2 -19.89 3.18 3.53
N LYS A 3 -19.62 2.45 4.63
CA LYS A 3 -18.37 2.60 5.42
C LYS A 3 -17.11 2.35 4.58
N PHE A 4 -17.15 1.33 3.73
CA PHE A 4 -16.04 0.99 2.83
C PHE A 4 -15.82 2.09 1.78
N LEU A 5 -16.89 2.57 1.14
CA LEU A 5 -16.81 3.67 0.16
C LEU A 5 -16.24 4.95 0.78
N ASN A 6 -16.65 5.31 1.99
CA ASN A 6 -16.15 6.49 2.70
C ASN A 6 -14.67 6.32 3.09
N SER A 7 -14.23 5.12 3.50
CA SER A 7 -12.81 4.87 3.80
C SER A 7 -11.94 4.86 2.55
N PHE A 8 -12.52 4.66 1.37
CA PHE A 8 -11.81 4.64 0.09
C PHE A 8 -11.67 6.04 -0.55
N SER A 9 -12.66 6.91 -0.35
CA SER A 9 -12.72 8.22 -1.02
C SER A 9 -11.61 9.18 -0.56
N ALA A 10 -11.35 9.27 0.73
CA ALA A 10 -10.34 10.19 1.26
C ALA A 10 -8.90 9.85 0.79
N PRO A 11 -8.42 8.59 0.87
CA PRO A 11 -7.13 8.21 0.30
C PRO A 11 -7.03 8.44 -1.20
N LEU A 12 -8.11 8.15 -1.95
CA LEU A 12 -8.14 8.35 -3.41
C LEU A 12 -7.99 9.84 -3.76
N ILE A 13 -8.78 10.71 -3.16
CA ILE A 13 -8.70 12.16 -3.39
C ILE A 13 -7.32 12.67 -2.99
N GLY A 14 -6.79 12.24 -1.84
CA GLY A 14 -5.46 12.62 -1.38
C GLY A 14 -4.38 12.22 -2.38
N SER A 15 -4.36 10.97 -2.84
CA SER A 15 -3.36 10.49 -3.80
C SER A 15 -3.43 11.24 -5.14
N LEU A 16 -4.63 11.47 -5.67
CA LEU A 16 -4.83 12.21 -6.92
C LEU A 16 -4.45 13.69 -6.79
N SER A 17 -4.61 14.30 -5.63
CA SER A 17 -4.23 15.69 -5.38
C SER A 17 -2.71 15.86 -5.28
N PHE A 18 -2.01 14.90 -4.66
CA PHE A 18 -0.55 14.93 -4.52
C PHE A 18 0.20 14.47 -5.77
N TRP A 19 -0.38 13.58 -6.57
CA TRP A 19 0.27 13.02 -7.75
C TRP A 19 0.80 14.08 -8.74
N PRO A 20 0.03 15.10 -9.18
CA PRO A 20 0.55 16.10 -10.13
C PRO A 20 1.75 16.88 -9.56
N PHE A 21 1.71 17.22 -8.27
CA PHE A 21 2.82 17.88 -7.58
C PHE A 21 4.09 17.03 -7.60
N LEU A 22 3.98 15.76 -7.27
CA LEU A 22 5.11 14.82 -7.33
C LEU A 22 5.61 14.59 -8.76
N CYS A 23 4.71 14.56 -9.75
CA CYS A 23 5.09 14.49 -11.15
C CYS A 23 5.95 15.69 -11.56
N ILE A 24 5.56 16.91 -11.21
CA ILE A 24 6.34 18.12 -11.49
C ILE A 24 7.70 18.05 -10.80
N LEU A 25 7.74 17.73 -9.51
CA LEU A 25 8.96 17.63 -8.70
C LEU A 25 9.94 16.61 -9.27
N LEU A 26 9.47 15.44 -9.71
CA LEU A 26 10.31 14.33 -10.16
C LEU A 26 10.62 14.35 -11.65
N THR A 27 10.02 15.27 -12.43
CA THR A 27 10.30 15.40 -13.88
C THR A 27 11.78 15.69 -14.14
N ILE A 28 12.37 16.64 -13.40
CA ILE A 28 13.79 17.02 -13.58
C ILE A 28 14.71 15.81 -13.26
N PRO A 29 14.62 15.15 -12.09
CA PRO A 29 15.39 13.94 -11.82
C PRO A 29 15.23 12.84 -12.88
N PHE A 30 14.02 12.64 -13.41
CA PHE A 30 13.77 11.66 -14.47
C PHE A 30 14.47 12.01 -15.76
N ILE A 31 14.43 13.27 -16.19
CA ILE A 31 15.14 13.73 -17.41
C ILE A 31 16.66 13.56 -17.19
N ILE A 32 17.20 14.02 -16.06
CA ILE A 32 18.63 13.93 -15.74
C ILE A 32 19.08 12.46 -15.76
N SER A 33 18.33 11.55 -15.14
CA SER A 33 18.66 10.13 -15.12
C SER A 33 18.76 9.56 -16.55
N ARG A 34 17.86 9.96 -17.46
CA ARG A 34 17.90 9.52 -18.86
C ARG A 34 19.09 10.10 -19.64
N LEU A 35 19.44 11.35 -19.39
CA LEU A 35 20.61 11.98 -19.98
C LEU A 35 21.90 11.28 -19.53
N ILE A 36 22.05 11.01 -18.22
CA ILE A 36 23.21 10.28 -17.67
C ILE A 36 23.31 8.89 -18.27
N MET A 37 22.17 8.17 -18.38
CA MET A 37 22.12 6.82 -18.96
C MET A 37 22.21 6.82 -20.49
N ARG A 38 22.32 7.99 -21.14
CA ARG A 38 22.34 8.16 -22.61
C ARG A 38 21.18 7.45 -23.31
N ARG A 39 20.02 7.38 -22.67
CA ARG A 39 18.82 6.73 -23.22
C ARG A 39 17.80 7.76 -23.67
N ARG A 40 17.14 7.50 -24.79
CA ARG A 40 16.04 8.36 -25.28
C ARG A 40 14.84 8.30 -24.34
N VAL A 41 14.17 9.45 -24.17
CA VAL A 41 12.87 9.50 -23.47
C VAL A 41 11.81 8.97 -24.44
N THR A 42 11.16 7.88 -24.09
CA THR A 42 10.08 7.28 -24.86
C THR A 42 8.75 7.48 -24.14
N TRP A 43 7.64 7.48 -24.87
CA TRP A 43 6.30 7.59 -24.27
C TRP A 43 6.02 6.49 -23.25
N SER A 44 6.46 5.26 -23.54
CA SER A 44 6.35 4.15 -22.58
C SER A 44 7.08 4.43 -21.27
N TYR A 45 8.28 5.04 -21.33
CA TYR A 45 9.01 5.42 -20.13
C TYR A 45 8.27 6.52 -19.33
N VAL A 46 7.76 7.54 -20.01
CA VAL A 46 7.00 8.63 -19.39
C VAL A 46 5.77 8.07 -18.68
N PHE A 47 4.94 7.34 -19.41
CA PHE A 47 3.72 6.75 -18.87
C PHE A 47 3.99 5.87 -17.64
N PHE A 48 5.02 5.03 -17.74
CA PHE A 48 5.37 4.14 -16.66
C PHE A 48 5.95 4.87 -15.44
N SER A 49 6.79 5.89 -15.64
CA SER A 49 7.34 6.66 -14.54
C SER A 49 6.26 7.40 -13.76
N TYR A 50 5.36 8.09 -14.46
CA TYR A 50 4.27 8.83 -13.81
C TYR A 50 3.20 7.89 -13.24
N GLY A 51 2.93 6.76 -13.88
CA GLY A 51 2.08 5.71 -13.33
C GLY A 51 2.65 5.10 -12.05
N SER A 52 3.98 4.91 -11.99
CA SER A 52 4.65 4.45 -10.76
C SER A 52 4.52 5.46 -9.62
N ILE A 53 4.64 6.76 -9.90
CA ILE A 53 4.43 7.80 -8.88
C ILE A 53 3.00 7.72 -8.35
N LEU A 54 2.00 7.62 -9.24
CA LEU A 54 0.59 7.49 -8.84
C LEU A 54 0.39 6.24 -7.97
N TYR A 55 0.96 5.11 -8.38
CA TYR A 55 0.86 3.86 -7.65
C TYR A 55 1.44 3.97 -6.23
N PHE A 56 2.68 4.43 -6.07
CA PHE A 56 3.30 4.54 -4.75
C PHE A 56 2.63 5.62 -3.90
N THR A 57 2.21 6.73 -4.49
CA THR A 57 1.41 7.76 -3.79
C THR A 57 0.10 7.16 -3.29
N GLY A 58 -0.62 6.44 -4.16
CA GLY A 58 -1.84 5.72 -3.78
C GLY A 58 -1.59 4.74 -2.65
N LEU A 59 -0.57 3.90 -2.77
CA LEU A 59 -0.21 2.93 -1.73
C LEU A 59 -0.01 3.61 -0.37
N ILE A 60 0.76 4.70 -0.31
CA ILE A 60 0.99 5.46 0.93
C ILE A 60 -0.33 6.00 1.49
N PHE A 61 -1.15 6.64 0.66
CA PHE A 61 -2.42 7.20 1.14
C PHE A 61 -3.39 6.12 1.61
N PHE A 62 -3.52 5.00 0.90
CA PHE A 62 -4.41 3.91 1.30
C PHE A 62 -3.95 3.17 2.54
N THR A 63 -2.64 3.06 2.76
CA THR A 63 -2.09 2.38 3.94
C THR A 63 -2.04 3.27 5.18
N LEU A 64 -1.87 4.59 5.03
CA LEU A 64 -1.72 5.50 6.17
C LEU A 64 -2.98 6.34 6.47
N SER A 65 -3.93 6.47 5.55
CA SER A 65 -5.19 7.19 5.81
C SER A 65 -6.30 6.24 6.30
N PRO A 66 -7.32 6.74 7.01
CA PRO A 66 -7.42 8.09 7.55
C PRO A 66 -6.56 8.30 8.79
N VAL A 67 -6.03 9.50 8.92
CA VAL A 67 -5.25 9.92 10.10
C VAL A 67 -6.21 10.57 11.10
N PRO A 68 -6.13 10.27 12.40
CA PRO A 68 -6.94 10.92 13.42
C PRO A 68 -6.74 12.43 13.43
N LYS A 69 -7.83 13.21 13.51
CA LYS A 69 -7.77 14.68 13.56
C LYS A 69 -7.15 15.17 14.88
N ASP A 70 -7.43 14.47 15.97
CA ASP A 70 -6.83 14.69 17.28
C ASP A 70 -6.14 13.41 17.73
N PRO A 71 -4.81 13.29 17.49
CA PRO A 71 -4.07 12.09 17.84
C PRO A 71 -4.04 11.80 19.34
N ILE A 72 -4.00 12.86 20.19
CA ILE A 72 -3.91 12.70 21.64
C ILE A 72 -5.23 12.12 22.17
N ALA A 73 -6.35 12.72 21.82
CA ALA A 73 -7.66 12.23 22.24
C ALA A 73 -7.94 10.81 21.72
N PHE A 74 -7.50 10.52 20.47
CA PHE A 74 -7.60 9.18 19.90
C PHE A 74 -6.82 8.15 20.73
N CYS A 75 -5.58 8.43 21.06
CA CYS A 75 -4.71 7.51 21.81
C CYS A 75 -5.18 7.31 23.27
N GLN A 76 -5.84 8.28 23.85
CA GLN A 76 -6.48 8.13 25.19
C GLN A 76 -7.71 7.26 25.14
N THR A 77 -8.44 7.25 24.03
CA THR A 77 -9.73 6.54 23.89
C THR A 77 -9.54 5.13 23.32
N TYR A 78 -8.63 4.95 22.37
CA TYR A 78 -8.47 3.70 21.62
C TYR A 78 -7.08 3.09 21.87
N HIS A 79 -7.08 1.82 22.30
CA HIS A 79 -5.86 1.01 22.44
C HIS A 79 -5.88 -0.09 21.38
N ILE A 80 -5.31 0.19 20.21
CA ILE A 80 -5.25 -0.78 19.10
C ILE A 80 -4.16 -1.80 19.40
N GLN A 81 -4.56 -3.08 19.53
CA GLN A 81 -3.64 -4.20 19.74
C GLN A 81 -3.30 -4.86 18.41
N PRO A 82 -2.05 -5.28 18.18
CA PRO A 82 -1.67 -5.95 16.95
C PRO A 82 -2.38 -7.30 16.80
N GLN A 83 -2.81 -7.61 15.58
CA GLN A 83 -3.41 -8.89 15.21
C GLN A 83 -2.30 -9.83 14.70
N LEU A 84 -1.95 -10.82 15.53
CA LEU A 84 -0.83 -11.73 15.26
C LEU A 84 -1.28 -13.15 14.88
N ILE A 85 -2.59 -13.44 14.83
CA ILE A 85 -3.10 -14.77 14.50
C ILE A 85 -3.26 -14.88 12.98
N PRO A 86 -2.44 -15.68 12.28
CA PRO A 86 -2.59 -15.90 10.86
C PRO A 86 -3.97 -16.51 10.54
N PHE A 87 -4.54 -16.10 9.41
CA PHE A 87 -5.81 -16.65 8.91
C PHE A 87 -7.03 -16.48 9.84
N ASN A 88 -7.00 -15.54 10.80
CA ASN A 88 -8.13 -15.29 11.69
C ASN A 88 -9.41 -14.87 10.91
N TRP A 89 -9.26 -14.30 9.71
CA TRP A 89 -10.36 -13.95 8.82
C TRP A 89 -11.21 -15.17 8.38
N VAL A 90 -10.66 -16.39 8.46
CA VAL A 90 -11.41 -17.63 8.16
C VAL A 90 -12.63 -17.75 9.04
N ASN A 91 -12.55 -17.33 10.30
CA ASN A 91 -13.69 -17.36 11.23
C ASN A 91 -14.86 -16.51 10.73
N TYR A 92 -14.58 -15.37 10.08
CA TYR A 92 -15.62 -14.51 9.50
C TYR A 92 -16.25 -15.11 8.24
N VAL A 93 -15.48 -15.93 7.50
CA VAL A 93 -16.01 -16.65 6.32
C VAL A 93 -16.88 -17.83 6.76
N VAL A 94 -16.48 -18.55 7.81
CA VAL A 94 -17.22 -19.72 8.33
C VAL A 94 -18.47 -19.29 9.11
N HIS A 95 -18.39 -18.18 9.86
CA HIS A 95 -19.48 -17.63 10.63
C HIS A 95 -19.75 -16.18 10.17
N PRO A 96 -20.45 -15.99 9.03
CA PRO A 96 -20.65 -14.66 8.46
C PRO A 96 -21.46 -13.75 9.40
N ASP A 97 -20.95 -12.53 9.56
CA ASP A 97 -21.59 -11.45 10.29
C ASP A 97 -21.66 -10.16 9.45
N LYS A 98 -22.10 -9.05 10.06
CA LYS A 98 -22.20 -7.75 9.38
C LYS A 98 -20.86 -7.18 8.89
N ASP A 99 -19.75 -7.64 9.45
CA ASP A 99 -18.40 -7.14 9.15
C ASP A 99 -17.65 -8.04 8.13
N THR A 100 -18.18 -9.24 7.84
CA THR A 100 -17.58 -10.22 6.90
C THR A 100 -17.29 -9.60 5.53
N LEU A 101 -18.23 -8.87 4.95
CA LEU A 101 -18.05 -8.22 3.66
C LEU A 101 -16.91 -7.19 3.71
N TYR A 102 -16.84 -6.39 4.78
CA TYR A 102 -15.80 -5.39 4.95
C TYR A 102 -14.40 -6.05 5.04
N ILE A 103 -14.27 -7.09 5.87
CA ILE A 103 -13.02 -7.84 6.04
C ILE A 103 -12.60 -8.51 4.73
N THR A 104 -13.53 -9.15 4.02
CA THR A 104 -13.24 -9.77 2.73
C THR A 104 -12.76 -8.76 1.69
N LEU A 105 -13.42 -7.60 1.60
CA LEU A 105 -13.00 -6.52 0.70
C LEU A 105 -11.61 -5.98 1.06
N GLN A 106 -11.29 -5.84 2.35
CA GLN A 106 -9.97 -5.41 2.80
C GLN A 106 -8.88 -6.39 2.36
N LEU A 107 -9.08 -7.70 2.55
CA LEU A 107 -8.14 -8.74 2.12
C LEU A 107 -7.92 -8.71 0.59
N VAL A 108 -9.02 -8.62 -0.17
CA VAL A 108 -8.95 -8.53 -1.64
C VAL A 108 -8.19 -7.28 -2.08
N MET A 109 -8.45 -6.14 -1.46
CA MET A 109 -7.77 -4.89 -1.80
C MET A 109 -6.28 -4.93 -1.47
N ASN A 110 -5.86 -5.57 -0.38
CA ASN A 110 -4.45 -5.78 -0.07
C ASN A 110 -3.75 -6.55 -1.18
N ILE A 111 -4.35 -7.65 -1.67
CA ILE A 111 -3.84 -8.39 -2.82
C ILE A 111 -3.75 -7.47 -4.06
N VAL A 112 -4.84 -6.78 -4.40
CA VAL A 112 -4.93 -5.93 -5.61
C VAL A 112 -3.90 -4.81 -5.57
N PHE A 113 -3.68 -4.17 -4.43
CA PHE A 113 -2.69 -3.10 -4.30
C PHE A 113 -1.25 -3.57 -4.51
N PHE A 114 -0.93 -4.82 -4.23
CA PHE A 114 0.42 -5.34 -4.41
C PHE A 114 0.66 -6.03 -5.75
N VAL A 115 -0.37 -6.30 -6.55
CA VAL A 115 -0.23 -6.82 -7.93
C VAL A 115 0.66 -5.91 -8.80
N PRO A 116 0.49 -4.57 -8.84
CA PRO A 116 1.35 -3.71 -9.66
C PRO A 116 2.83 -3.80 -9.27
N LEU A 117 3.15 -3.96 -7.98
CA LEU A 117 4.53 -4.15 -7.53
C LEU A 117 5.16 -5.40 -8.17
N GLY A 118 4.42 -6.51 -8.20
CA GLY A 118 4.87 -7.75 -8.83
C GLY A 118 5.12 -7.59 -10.34
N ILE A 119 4.21 -6.92 -11.02
CA ILE A 119 4.35 -6.58 -12.45
C ILE A 119 5.61 -5.73 -12.67
N PHE A 120 5.88 -4.75 -11.81
CA PHE A 120 7.11 -3.94 -11.86
C PHE A 120 8.36 -4.80 -11.67
N MET A 121 8.36 -5.72 -10.73
CA MET A 121 9.51 -6.61 -10.49
C MET A 121 9.81 -7.47 -11.72
N LYS A 122 8.79 -8.00 -12.39
CA LYS A 122 8.94 -8.77 -13.63
C LYS A 122 9.42 -7.90 -14.79
N ALA A 123 8.72 -6.81 -15.08
CA ALA A 123 8.93 -5.99 -16.27
C ALA A 123 10.26 -5.21 -16.28
N TYR A 124 10.68 -4.71 -15.11
CA TYR A 124 11.84 -3.81 -15.01
C TYR A 124 13.11 -4.46 -14.49
N PHE A 125 12.96 -5.30 -13.47
CA PHE A 125 14.14 -5.89 -12.84
C PHE A 125 14.47 -7.25 -13.39
N HIS A 126 13.61 -7.88 -14.20
CA HIS A 126 13.80 -9.22 -14.76
C HIS A 126 14.30 -10.22 -13.72
N LYS A 127 13.82 -10.09 -12.48
CA LYS A 127 14.26 -10.88 -11.34
C LYS A 127 13.46 -12.18 -11.22
N HIS A 128 13.96 -13.09 -10.39
CA HIS A 128 13.25 -14.32 -10.06
C HIS A 128 12.05 -14.05 -9.13
N TRP A 129 11.06 -14.94 -9.15
CA TRP A 129 9.89 -14.87 -8.28
C TRP A 129 10.22 -14.71 -6.79
N LYS A 130 11.35 -15.28 -6.33
CA LYS A 130 11.84 -15.10 -4.96
C LYS A 130 12.12 -13.63 -4.61
N PHE A 131 12.57 -12.85 -5.59
CA PHE A 131 12.81 -11.43 -5.40
C PHE A 131 11.49 -10.66 -5.27
N ALA A 132 10.47 -11.02 -6.07
CA ALA A 132 9.13 -10.43 -5.95
C ALA A 132 8.51 -10.76 -4.59
N LEU A 133 8.61 -12.01 -4.14
CA LEU A 133 8.13 -12.45 -2.83
C LEU A 133 8.82 -11.66 -1.70
N LEU A 134 10.15 -11.56 -1.74
CA LEU A 134 10.91 -10.81 -0.73
C LEU A 134 10.56 -9.32 -0.75
N SER A 135 10.43 -8.72 -1.93
CA SER A 135 10.09 -7.30 -2.06
C SER A 135 8.67 -7.02 -1.56
N GLY A 136 7.71 -7.88 -1.89
CA GLY A 136 6.34 -7.79 -1.39
C GLY A 136 6.29 -7.89 0.13
N PHE A 137 6.99 -8.87 0.70
CA PHE A 137 7.08 -9.05 2.15
C PHE A 137 7.74 -7.85 2.85
N LEU A 138 8.88 -7.38 2.35
CA LEU A 138 9.61 -6.26 2.98
C LEU A 138 8.82 -4.95 2.91
N LEU A 139 8.16 -4.67 1.77
CA LEU A 139 7.32 -3.48 1.66
C LEU A 139 6.09 -3.59 2.56
N SER A 140 5.45 -4.75 2.61
CA SER A 140 4.33 -4.97 3.52
C SER A 140 4.75 -4.82 4.98
N MET A 141 5.87 -5.43 5.37
CA MET A 141 6.43 -5.30 6.72
C MET A 141 6.73 -3.83 7.07
N LEU A 142 7.30 -3.07 6.13
CA LEU A 142 7.55 -1.64 6.33
C LEU A 142 6.25 -0.88 6.60
N ILE A 143 5.18 -1.15 5.85
CA ILE A 143 3.87 -0.55 6.05
C ILE A 143 3.33 -0.90 7.44
N GLU A 144 3.32 -2.18 7.80
CA GLU A 144 2.82 -2.66 9.08
C GLU A 144 3.59 -2.07 10.28
N VAL A 145 4.92 -2.01 10.18
CA VAL A 145 5.77 -1.38 11.22
C VAL A 145 5.48 0.12 11.30
N THR A 146 5.28 0.79 10.16
CA THR A 146 4.90 2.22 10.15
C THR A 146 3.57 2.44 10.88
N GLN A 147 2.59 1.57 10.67
CA GLN A 147 1.29 1.64 11.33
C GLN A 147 1.41 1.33 12.83
N LEU A 148 2.13 0.27 13.19
CA LEU A 148 2.35 -0.16 14.57
C LEU A 148 3.05 0.91 15.42
N THR A 149 4.02 1.60 14.83
CA THR A 149 4.83 2.61 15.54
C THR A 149 4.24 4.01 15.51
N GLY A 150 3.01 4.18 14.99
CA GLY A 150 2.43 5.51 14.81
C GLY A 150 3.28 6.38 13.89
N VAL A 151 3.62 5.86 12.70
CA VAL A 151 4.48 6.52 11.71
C VAL A 151 5.85 6.87 12.31
N PHE A 152 6.52 5.86 12.86
CA PHE A 152 7.84 5.98 13.51
C PHE A 152 7.88 7.02 14.64
N GLY A 153 6.81 7.10 15.44
CA GLY A 153 6.70 7.99 16.59
C GLY A 153 6.24 9.43 16.28
N LEU A 154 5.83 9.70 15.03
CA LEU A 154 5.17 10.98 14.70
C LEU A 154 3.78 11.09 15.34
N TYR A 155 3.14 9.96 15.63
CA TYR A 155 1.89 9.86 16.39
C TYR A 155 2.17 9.22 17.74
N PRO A 156 1.46 9.62 18.80
CA PRO A 156 1.72 9.15 20.16
C PRO A 156 1.34 7.67 20.39
N CYS A 157 0.60 7.05 19.46
CA CYS A 157 0.25 5.64 19.49
C CYS A 157 -0.01 5.09 18.09
N SER A 158 -0.18 3.76 17.99
CA SER A 158 -0.70 3.14 16.78
C SER A 158 -2.15 3.58 16.54
N TYR A 159 -2.44 4.15 15.37
CA TYR A 159 -3.81 4.53 14.97
C TYR A 159 -4.37 3.60 13.87
N ARG A 160 -3.61 2.62 13.45
CA ARG A 160 -4.02 1.54 12.56
C ARG A 160 -3.58 0.20 13.12
N LEU A 161 -4.33 -0.83 12.76
CA LEU A 161 -4.07 -2.19 13.18
C LEU A 161 -2.85 -2.74 12.42
N PHE A 162 -1.84 -3.23 13.15
CA PHE A 162 -0.86 -4.16 12.58
C PHE A 162 -1.54 -5.51 12.40
N ASP A 163 -1.56 -6.05 11.18
CA ASP A 163 -2.20 -7.34 10.91
C ASP A 163 -1.27 -8.27 10.13
N VAL A 164 -0.96 -9.44 10.73
CA VAL A 164 -0.14 -10.47 10.06
C VAL A 164 -0.80 -10.99 8.76
N ASN A 165 -2.12 -10.89 8.64
CA ASN A 165 -2.82 -11.30 7.41
C ASN A 165 -2.55 -10.32 6.26
N ASP A 166 -2.29 -9.05 6.55
CA ASP A 166 -1.90 -8.06 5.55
C ASP A 166 -0.51 -8.39 4.99
N LEU A 167 0.43 -8.87 5.83
CA LEU A 167 1.73 -9.37 5.34
C LEU A 167 1.55 -10.53 4.35
N ILE A 168 0.66 -11.46 4.65
CA ILE A 168 0.39 -12.63 3.82
C ILE A 168 -0.26 -12.21 2.50
N THR A 169 -1.33 -11.43 2.56
CA THR A 169 -2.13 -11.06 1.38
C THR A 169 -1.38 -10.10 0.46
N ASN A 170 -0.65 -9.14 1.00
CA ASN A 170 0.21 -8.21 0.25
C ASN A 170 1.34 -8.97 -0.47
N THR A 171 2.03 -9.87 0.24
CA THR A 171 3.09 -10.69 -0.34
C THR A 171 2.55 -11.60 -1.44
N PHE A 172 1.38 -12.22 -1.22
CA PHE A 172 0.70 -13.02 -2.24
C PHE A 172 0.30 -12.19 -3.45
N GLY A 173 -0.23 -10.98 -3.26
CA GLY A 173 -0.55 -10.05 -4.35
C GLY A 173 0.66 -9.70 -5.20
N CYS A 174 1.81 -9.43 -4.58
CA CYS A 174 3.05 -9.18 -5.30
C CYS A 174 3.51 -10.41 -6.11
N LEU A 175 3.44 -11.60 -5.53
CA LEU A 175 3.77 -12.83 -6.23
C LEU A 175 2.82 -13.09 -7.41
N LEU A 176 1.51 -12.88 -7.22
CA LEU A 176 0.52 -13.00 -8.27
C LEU A 176 0.80 -12.04 -9.44
N GLY A 177 1.09 -10.77 -9.14
CA GLY A 177 1.45 -9.78 -10.15
C GLY A 177 2.73 -10.13 -10.92
N PHE A 178 3.70 -10.78 -10.26
CA PHE A 178 4.90 -11.28 -10.92
C PHE A 178 4.59 -12.44 -11.88
N MET A 179 3.61 -13.26 -11.60
CA MET A 179 3.21 -14.40 -12.45
C MET A 179 2.45 -13.95 -13.71
N LEU A 180 1.72 -12.81 -13.63
CA LEU A 180 1.05 -12.20 -14.78
C LEU A 180 2.04 -11.66 -15.82
#